data_b7fd4fc1af5d0e8160c67316630d572d
#
_entry.id   b7fd4fc1af5d0e8160c67316630d572d
#
_cell.length_a   1.000
_cell.length_b   1.000
_cell.length_c   1.000
_cell.angle_alpha   90.00
_cell.angle_beta   90.00
_cell.angle_gamma   90.00
#
_symmetry.space_group_name_H-M   'P 1'
#
loop_
_entity.id
_entity.type
_entity.pdbx_description
1 polymer ?
#
loop_
_entity_poly.entity_id
_entity_poly.type
_entity_poly.pdbx_seq_one_letter_code
_entity_poly.pdbx_strand_id
1 'polypeptide(L)'
;MAGYTRRYRFFGIELRIFLWLIALLLLVTAAVGLKNSIWLSMLVFLIFVLLVFFIRLDSAYHLVIITPGTWIFENIVWRRLTTSFVHIPWSDVEKVTTFPWGPLNVMKSTRIESRGRRPVQVFSFMEDYLHFLKDLTNQAKSAEVDKLTSDLPAGRADL
;
A
#
# COMPACT_ATOMS: atom_id res chain seq x y z
N MET A 1 -1.43 -19.67 23.03
CA MET A 1 -1.49 -19.60 21.54
C MET A 1 -0.61 -18.44 21.11
N ALA A 2 0.52 -18.71 20.45
CA ALA A 2 1.40 -17.65 19.96
C ALA A 2 0.62 -16.82 18.95
N GLY A 3 0.45 -15.54 19.24
CA GLY A 3 -0.31 -14.63 18.39
C GLY A 3 0.39 -14.47 17.06
N TYR A 4 -0.26 -14.93 16.00
CA TYR A 4 0.22 -14.82 14.65
C TYR A 4 0.17 -13.35 14.24
N THR A 5 1.33 -12.74 14.02
CA THR A 5 1.43 -11.34 13.57
C THR A 5 2.02 -11.34 12.17
N ARG A 6 1.26 -10.85 11.20
CA ARG A 6 1.75 -10.61 9.83
C ARG A 6 1.91 -9.13 9.56
N ARG A 7 2.92 -8.82 8.75
CA ARG A 7 3.24 -7.46 8.32
C ARG A 7 3.16 -7.41 6.80
N TYR A 8 2.39 -6.48 6.27
CA TYR A 8 2.25 -6.25 4.84
C TYR A 8 2.76 -4.86 4.49
N ARG A 9 3.67 -4.79 3.54
CA ARG A 9 4.19 -3.52 3.06
C ARG A 9 3.29 -2.96 1.97
N PHE A 10 3.18 -1.64 1.91
CA PHE A 10 2.28 -0.98 0.98
C PHE A 10 2.68 -1.21 -0.49
N PHE A 11 3.97 -1.14 -0.81
CA PHE A 11 4.45 -1.48 -2.14
C PHE A 11 5.06 -2.87 -2.18
N GLY A 12 4.59 -3.68 -3.11
CA GLY A 12 5.21 -4.96 -3.44
C GLY A 12 6.65 -4.81 -3.94
N ILE A 13 7.43 -5.88 -3.85
CA ILE A 13 8.84 -5.88 -4.24
C ILE A 13 9.04 -5.50 -5.72
N GLU A 14 8.12 -5.93 -6.59
CA GLU A 14 8.16 -5.64 -8.03
C GLU A 14 8.05 -4.15 -8.31
N LEU A 15 7.09 -3.48 -7.67
CA LEU A 15 6.91 -2.05 -7.83
C LEU A 15 8.12 -1.27 -7.28
N ARG A 16 8.73 -1.73 -6.21
CA ARG A 16 9.96 -1.12 -5.67
C ARG A 16 11.12 -1.24 -6.65
N ILE A 17 11.33 -2.43 -7.23
CA ILE A 17 12.37 -2.63 -8.25
C ILE A 17 12.13 -1.69 -9.43
N PHE A 18 10.89 -1.60 -9.91
CA PHE A 18 10.52 -0.69 -11.00
C PHE A 18 10.80 0.78 -10.66
N LEU A 19 10.44 1.24 -9.47
CA LEU A 19 10.73 2.61 -9.03
C LEU A 19 12.23 2.89 -8.92
N TRP A 20 13.02 1.92 -8.45
CA TRP A 20 14.49 2.04 -8.43
C TRP A 20 15.09 2.10 -9.82
N LEU A 21 14.57 1.35 -10.79
CA LEU A 21 14.99 1.44 -12.19
C LEU A 21 14.70 2.81 -12.79
N ILE A 22 13.51 3.38 -12.51
CA ILE A 22 13.17 4.76 -12.90
C ILE A 22 14.14 5.76 -12.24
N ALA A 23 14.43 5.61 -10.96
CA ALA A 23 15.35 6.49 -10.26
C ALA A 23 16.76 6.44 -10.88
N LEU A 24 17.25 5.24 -11.24
CA LEU A 24 18.53 5.07 -11.93
C LEU A 24 18.53 5.77 -13.31
N LEU A 25 17.45 5.58 -14.07
CA LEU A 25 17.29 6.23 -15.39
C LEU A 25 17.32 7.75 -15.26
N LEU A 26 16.62 8.32 -14.30
CA LEU A 26 16.61 9.76 -14.04
C LEU A 26 18.02 10.27 -13.66
N LEU A 27 18.75 9.53 -12.85
CA LEU A 27 20.11 9.89 -12.47
C LEU A 27 21.06 9.92 -13.67
N VAL A 28 20.99 8.89 -14.52
CA VAL A 28 21.79 8.84 -15.77
C VAL A 28 21.40 9.99 -16.71
N THR A 29 20.11 10.26 -16.87
CA THR A 29 19.61 11.36 -17.71
C THR A 29 20.10 12.72 -17.19
N ALA A 30 20.07 12.95 -15.89
CA ALA A 30 20.60 14.17 -15.28
C ALA A 30 22.11 14.31 -15.56
N ALA A 31 22.88 13.25 -15.40
CA ALA A 31 24.33 13.27 -15.63
C ALA A 31 24.71 13.55 -17.10
N VAL A 32 23.99 12.91 -18.05
CA VAL A 32 24.21 13.14 -19.48
C VAL A 32 23.74 14.54 -19.91
N GLY A 33 22.62 15.01 -19.35
CA GLY A 33 22.03 16.29 -19.65
C GLY A 33 22.87 17.50 -19.25
N LEU A 34 23.82 17.34 -18.31
CA LEU A 34 24.70 18.43 -17.86
C LEU A 34 25.48 19.11 -19.00
N LYS A 35 25.78 18.36 -20.06
CA LYS A 35 26.48 18.90 -21.26
C LYS A 35 25.60 19.80 -22.12
N ASN A 36 24.27 19.63 -22.04
CA ASN A 36 23.31 20.32 -22.93
C ASN A 36 22.58 21.48 -22.23
N SER A 37 22.15 21.29 -20.99
CA SER A 37 21.46 22.30 -20.21
C SER A 37 21.56 22.02 -18.73
N ILE A 38 22.21 22.89 -17.99
CA ILE A 38 22.36 22.77 -16.54
C ILE A 38 21.00 22.84 -15.81
N TRP A 39 20.11 23.69 -16.29
CA TRP A 39 18.77 23.85 -15.68
C TRP A 39 17.92 22.59 -15.82
N LEU A 40 17.93 21.98 -17.01
CA LEU A 40 17.21 20.74 -17.22
C LEU A 40 17.77 19.61 -16.34
N SER A 41 19.09 19.51 -16.24
CA SER A 41 19.73 18.50 -15.40
C SER A 41 19.42 18.69 -13.91
N MET A 42 19.38 19.93 -13.44
CA MET A 42 18.97 20.24 -12.06
C MET A 42 17.50 19.83 -11.79
N LEU A 43 16.60 20.08 -12.73
CA LEU A 43 15.19 19.68 -12.61
C LEU A 43 15.06 18.15 -12.55
N VAL A 44 15.72 17.43 -13.46
CA VAL A 44 15.70 15.96 -13.48
C VAL A 44 16.31 15.39 -12.20
N PHE A 45 17.39 15.97 -11.72
CA PHE A 45 18.02 15.57 -10.46
C PHE A 45 17.08 15.80 -9.25
N LEU A 46 16.35 16.92 -9.22
CA LEU A 46 15.37 17.19 -8.19
C LEU A 46 14.25 16.11 -8.18
N ILE A 47 13.75 15.75 -9.37
CA ILE A 47 12.74 14.68 -9.50
C ILE A 47 13.31 13.34 -8.99
N PHE A 48 14.56 13.02 -9.31
CA PHE A 48 15.25 11.84 -8.78
C PHE A 48 15.29 11.84 -7.24
N VAL A 49 15.70 12.95 -6.63
CA VAL A 49 15.79 13.07 -5.17
C VAL A 49 14.41 12.88 -4.53
N LEU A 50 13.36 13.50 -5.09
CA LEU A 50 11.99 13.34 -4.62
C LEU A 50 11.50 11.89 -4.74
N LEU A 51 11.81 11.21 -5.84
CA LEU A 51 11.45 9.81 -6.03
C LEU A 51 12.16 8.89 -5.03
N VAL A 52 13.47 9.07 -4.83
CA VAL A 52 14.24 8.31 -3.84
C VAL A 52 13.70 8.54 -2.43
N PHE A 53 13.38 9.79 -2.10
CA PHE A 53 12.78 10.13 -0.82
C PHE A 53 11.41 9.43 -0.64
N PHE A 54 10.57 9.40 -1.69
CA PHE A 54 9.29 8.71 -1.68
C PHE A 54 9.44 7.19 -1.48
N ILE A 55 10.38 6.55 -2.23
CA ILE A 55 10.67 5.12 -2.06
C ILE A 55 11.16 4.80 -0.64
N ARG A 56 11.99 5.68 -0.07
CA ARG A 56 12.50 5.51 1.30
C ARG A 56 11.40 5.69 2.34
N LEU A 57 10.50 6.65 2.13
CA LEU A 57 9.33 6.83 3.00
C LEU A 57 8.43 5.61 2.98
N ASP A 58 8.10 5.09 1.81
CA ASP A 58 7.29 3.89 1.69
C ASP A 58 7.95 2.70 2.40
N SER A 59 9.22 2.44 2.14
CA SER A 59 9.95 1.32 2.74
C SER A 59 9.96 1.35 4.27
N ALA A 60 9.90 2.54 4.87
CA ALA A 60 10.01 2.71 6.30
C ALA A 60 8.66 2.69 7.03
N TYR A 61 7.58 3.07 6.37
CA TYR A 61 6.38 3.54 7.07
C TYR A 61 5.03 3.00 6.59
N HIS A 62 4.92 2.42 5.40
CA HIS A 62 3.66 1.83 4.93
C HIS A 62 3.55 0.36 5.35
N LEU A 63 2.92 0.16 6.50
CA LEU A 63 2.82 -1.15 7.09
C LEU A 63 1.38 -1.42 7.55
N VAL A 64 0.82 -2.51 7.08
CA VAL A 64 -0.39 -3.08 7.67
C VAL A 64 0.03 -4.27 8.52
N ILE A 65 -0.33 -4.25 9.79
CA ILE A 65 -0.04 -5.33 10.73
C ILE A 65 -1.36 -6.00 11.11
N ILE A 66 -1.46 -7.29 10.86
CA ILE A 66 -2.60 -8.11 11.28
C ILE A 66 -2.20 -8.90 12.51
N THR A 67 -2.95 -8.74 13.58
CA THR A 67 -2.84 -9.52 14.81
C THR A 67 -4.19 -10.21 15.10
N PRO A 68 -4.24 -11.24 15.95
CA PRO A 68 -5.49 -11.94 16.25
C PRO A 68 -6.60 -11.07 16.85
N GLY A 69 -6.27 -9.95 17.49
CA GLY A 69 -7.25 -9.07 18.13
C GLY A 69 -7.51 -7.77 17.40
N THR A 70 -6.52 -7.30 16.65
CA THR A 70 -6.59 -5.98 16.02
C THR A 70 -5.83 -5.98 14.71
N TRP A 71 -6.20 -5.09 13.82
CA TRP A 71 -5.33 -4.71 12.72
C TRP A 71 -4.82 -3.27 12.93
N ILE A 72 -3.60 -3.04 12.49
CA ILE A 72 -2.92 -1.78 12.65
C ILE A 72 -2.64 -1.26 11.26
N PHE A 73 -3.16 -0.09 10.96
CA PHE A 73 -2.86 0.61 9.72
C PHE A 73 -2.04 1.84 10.02
N GLU A 74 -0.90 1.94 9.38
CA GLU A 74 -0.04 3.11 9.45
C GLU A 74 -0.08 3.85 8.11
N ASN A 75 -0.66 5.04 8.10
CA ASN A 75 -0.65 5.94 6.95
C ASN A 75 0.36 7.06 7.19
N ILE A 76 1.27 7.26 6.24
CA ILE A 76 2.59 7.76 6.59
C ILE A 76 2.88 9.18 6.23
N VAL A 77 2.41 9.65 5.11
CA VAL A 77 2.91 10.90 4.55
C VAL A 77 2.63 12.08 5.46
N TRP A 78 1.50 12.06 6.14
CA TRP A 78 1.07 13.15 7.03
C TRP A 78 1.25 12.85 8.51
N ARG A 79 1.48 11.59 8.91
CA ARG A 79 1.47 11.15 10.31
C ARG A 79 2.82 11.08 10.99
N ARG A 80 3.90 11.22 10.27
CA ARG A 80 5.22 11.33 10.89
C ARG A 80 5.34 12.54 11.81
N LEU A 81 4.48 13.54 11.60
CA LEU A 81 4.36 14.70 12.50
C LEU A 81 3.47 14.41 13.72
N THR A 82 2.73 13.32 13.74
CA THR A 82 1.75 13.00 14.80
C THR A 82 1.69 11.52 15.16
N THR A 83 2.77 10.81 15.28
CA THR A 83 2.98 9.47 15.90
C THR A 83 1.72 8.65 16.30
N SER A 84 0.73 8.49 15.45
CA SER A 84 -0.46 7.71 15.83
C SER A 84 -0.66 6.51 14.91
N PHE A 85 -0.40 5.32 15.47
CA PHE A 85 -0.89 4.06 14.94
C PHE A 85 -2.41 4.00 15.10
N VAL A 86 -3.12 3.60 14.05
CA VAL A 86 -4.54 3.35 14.17
C VAL A 86 -4.73 1.87 14.45
N HIS A 87 -5.01 1.55 15.70
CA HIS A 87 -5.42 0.21 16.11
C HIS A 87 -6.92 0.07 15.88
N ILE A 88 -7.33 -0.89 15.08
CA ILE A 88 -8.73 -1.16 14.81
C ILE A 88 -9.04 -2.59 15.25
N PRO A 89 -9.82 -2.77 16.31
CA PRO A 89 -10.32 -4.09 16.69
C PRO A 89 -11.09 -4.73 15.53
N TRP A 90 -10.95 -6.02 15.34
CA TRP A 90 -11.69 -6.73 14.29
C TRP A 90 -13.20 -6.64 14.45
N SER A 91 -13.68 -6.53 15.71
CA SER A 91 -15.10 -6.29 16.02
C SER A 91 -15.66 -4.99 15.49
N ASP A 92 -14.80 -4.00 15.25
CA ASP A 92 -15.20 -2.69 14.78
C ASP A 92 -15.23 -2.60 13.25
N VAL A 93 -14.74 -3.62 12.55
CA VAL A 93 -14.83 -3.69 11.09
C VAL A 93 -16.25 -4.04 10.70
N GLU A 94 -16.93 -3.13 9.99
CA GLU A 94 -18.32 -3.27 9.59
C GLU A 94 -18.44 -3.78 8.15
N LYS A 95 -17.59 -3.27 7.24
CA LYS A 95 -17.68 -3.59 5.84
C LYS A 95 -16.33 -3.64 5.15
N VAL A 96 -16.16 -4.62 4.26
CA VAL A 96 -14.99 -4.76 3.39
C VAL A 96 -15.47 -4.89 1.95
N THR A 97 -15.06 -3.95 1.11
CA THR A 97 -15.48 -3.89 -0.29
C THR A 97 -14.30 -3.72 -1.21
N THR A 98 -14.17 -4.61 -2.20
CA THR A 98 -13.15 -4.50 -3.25
C THR A 98 -13.77 -4.02 -4.55
N PHE A 99 -13.13 -3.07 -5.19
CA PHE A 99 -13.59 -2.52 -6.47
C PHE A 99 -12.42 -2.26 -7.43
N PRO A 100 -12.67 -2.28 -8.74
CA PRO A 100 -11.67 -1.91 -9.73
C PRO A 100 -11.24 -0.45 -9.54
N TRP A 101 -9.95 -0.18 -9.71
CA TRP A 101 -9.38 1.16 -9.55
C TRP A 101 -8.34 1.45 -10.62
N GLY A 102 -8.18 2.75 -10.96
CA GLY A 102 -7.19 3.23 -11.93
C GLY A 102 -7.67 3.15 -13.38
N PRO A 103 -6.83 3.63 -14.32
CA PRO A 103 -7.11 3.55 -15.74
C PRO A 103 -7.24 2.09 -16.17
N LEU A 104 -8.25 1.80 -16.99
CA LEU A 104 -8.56 0.45 -17.52
C LEU A 104 -8.92 -0.61 -16.46
N ASN A 105 -9.19 -0.20 -15.21
CA ASN A 105 -9.55 -1.12 -14.10
C ASN A 105 -8.49 -2.21 -13.82
N VAL A 106 -7.24 -1.96 -14.19
CA VAL A 106 -6.13 -2.94 -14.05
C VAL A 106 -5.78 -3.20 -12.58
N MET A 107 -6.06 -2.25 -11.70
CA MET A 107 -5.80 -2.39 -10.27
C MET A 107 -7.09 -2.66 -9.51
N LYS A 108 -6.97 -3.28 -8.35
CA LYS A 108 -8.06 -3.42 -7.39
C LYS A 108 -7.76 -2.57 -6.16
N SER A 109 -8.81 -2.09 -5.53
CA SER A 109 -8.71 -1.37 -4.27
C SER A 109 -9.72 -1.93 -3.29
N THR A 110 -9.27 -2.26 -2.09
CA THR A 110 -10.12 -2.72 -0.98
C THR A 110 -10.32 -1.60 0.01
N ARG A 111 -11.57 -1.25 0.22
CA ARG A 111 -12.02 -0.28 1.22
C ARG A 111 -12.52 -1.03 2.44
N ILE A 112 -11.99 -0.66 3.60
CA ILE A 112 -12.32 -1.24 4.91
C ILE A 112 -12.99 -0.14 5.71
N GLU A 113 -14.24 -0.35 6.06
CA GLU A 113 -15.05 0.56 6.87
C GLU A 113 -15.12 0.05 8.30
N SER A 114 -14.86 0.92 9.26
CA SER A 114 -14.86 0.58 10.68
C SER A 114 -15.65 1.60 11.46
N ARG A 115 -16.33 1.15 12.51
CA ARG A 115 -17.22 1.95 13.35
C ARG A 115 -16.55 3.21 13.88
N GLY A 116 -17.17 4.37 13.62
CA GLY A 116 -16.70 5.65 14.11
C GLY A 116 -15.35 6.13 13.57
N ARG A 117 -14.83 5.51 12.50
CA ARG A 117 -13.53 5.84 11.91
C ARG A 117 -13.62 6.13 10.42
N ARG A 118 -12.62 6.83 9.89
CA ARG A 118 -12.52 7.04 8.44
C ARG A 118 -12.19 5.71 7.75
N PRO A 119 -12.81 5.44 6.59
CA PRO A 119 -12.47 4.26 5.80
C PRO A 119 -10.98 4.20 5.46
N VAL A 120 -10.42 3.01 5.51
CA VAL A 120 -9.05 2.73 5.07
C VAL A 120 -9.11 2.07 3.70
N GLN A 121 -8.23 2.49 2.80
CA GLN A 121 -8.14 1.97 1.45
C GLN A 121 -6.77 1.32 1.22
N VAL A 122 -6.79 0.09 0.74
CA VAL A 122 -5.60 -0.71 0.43
C VAL A 122 -5.65 -1.12 -1.04
N PHE A 123 -4.52 -1.11 -1.72
CA PHE A 123 -4.44 -1.33 -3.16
C PHE A 123 -3.76 -2.65 -3.50
N SER A 124 -4.09 -3.23 -4.67
CA SER A 124 -3.57 -4.52 -5.12
C SER A 124 -2.07 -4.57 -5.40
N PHE A 125 -1.40 -3.42 -5.47
CA PHE A 125 0.07 -3.36 -5.56
C PHE A 125 0.79 -3.52 -4.21
N MET A 126 0.03 -3.73 -3.13
CA MET A 126 0.59 -4.10 -1.83
C MET A 126 1.25 -5.48 -1.89
N GLU A 127 2.33 -5.67 -1.15
CA GLU A 127 2.99 -6.96 -0.98
C GLU A 127 2.00 -7.99 -0.44
N ASP A 128 1.92 -9.15 -1.09
CA ASP A 128 1.03 -10.26 -0.71
C ASP A 128 -0.45 -9.89 -0.54
N TYR A 129 -0.97 -9.02 -1.42
CA TYR A 129 -2.35 -8.51 -1.34
C TYR A 129 -3.41 -9.61 -1.20
N LEU A 130 -3.29 -10.73 -1.92
CA LEU A 130 -4.23 -11.84 -1.82
C LEU A 130 -4.19 -12.52 -0.43
N HIS A 131 -3.01 -12.66 0.13
CA HIS A 131 -2.84 -13.16 1.50
C HIS A 131 -3.41 -12.18 2.53
N PHE A 132 -3.21 -10.88 2.31
CA PHE A 132 -3.83 -9.84 3.13
C PHE A 132 -5.36 -9.94 3.11
N LEU A 133 -5.99 -10.09 1.92
CA LEU A 133 -7.43 -10.26 1.81
C LEU A 133 -7.92 -11.52 2.54
N LYS A 134 -7.17 -12.62 2.42
CA LYS A 134 -7.49 -13.87 3.10
C LYS A 134 -7.42 -13.71 4.62
N ASP A 135 -6.38 -13.08 5.14
CA ASP A 135 -6.26 -12.83 6.58
C ASP A 135 -7.33 -11.85 7.07
N LEU A 136 -7.62 -10.81 6.29
CA LEU A 136 -8.67 -9.83 6.57
C LEU A 136 -10.05 -10.50 6.68
N THR A 137 -10.44 -11.31 5.69
CA THR A 137 -11.72 -12.00 5.69
C THR A 137 -11.83 -13.05 6.80
N ASN A 138 -10.75 -13.71 7.14
CA ASN A 138 -10.72 -14.68 8.23
C ASN A 138 -10.85 -14.05 9.62
N GLN A 139 -10.34 -12.84 9.81
CA GLN A 139 -10.36 -12.15 11.10
C GLN A 139 -11.62 -11.29 11.27
N ALA A 140 -12.07 -10.62 10.22
CA ALA A 140 -13.26 -9.76 10.23
C ALA A 140 -14.56 -10.55 10.05
N LYS A 141 -14.78 -11.59 10.86
CA LYS A 141 -15.92 -12.51 10.73
C LYS A 141 -17.29 -11.84 10.87
N SER A 142 -17.37 -10.72 11.56
CA SER A 142 -18.60 -9.95 11.76
C SER A 142 -18.87 -8.92 10.67
N ALA A 143 -17.90 -8.69 9.78
CA ALA A 143 -18.01 -7.68 8.72
C ALA A 143 -18.81 -8.19 7.53
N GLU A 144 -19.53 -7.29 6.87
CA GLU A 144 -20.10 -7.53 5.56
C GLU A 144 -18.97 -7.53 4.52
N VAL A 145 -18.71 -8.70 3.91
CA VAL A 145 -17.66 -8.88 2.88
C VAL A 145 -18.33 -9.04 1.53
N ASP A 146 -17.97 -8.20 0.56
CA ASP A 146 -18.49 -8.30 -0.79
C ASP A 146 -17.93 -9.54 -1.53
N LYS A 147 -18.64 -9.94 -2.58
CA LYS A 147 -18.32 -11.14 -3.36
C LYS A 147 -16.91 -11.08 -3.96
N LEU A 148 -16.51 -9.95 -4.53
CA LEU A 148 -15.21 -9.80 -5.15
C LEU A 148 -14.07 -9.95 -4.11
N THR A 149 -14.23 -9.38 -2.93
CA THR A 149 -13.27 -9.52 -1.83
C THR A 149 -13.08 -10.97 -1.39
N SER A 150 -14.15 -11.78 -1.41
CA SER A 150 -14.09 -13.19 -1.03
C SER A 150 -13.57 -14.09 -2.16
N ASP A 151 -13.85 -13.76 -3.41
CA ASP A 151 -13.51 -14.56 -4.57
C ASP A 151 -12.03 -14.40 -4.99
N LEU A 152 -11.44 -13.21 -4.84
CA LEU A 152 -10.04 -12.94 -5.16
C LEU A 152 -9.06 -13.88 -4.45
N PRO A 153 -9.05 -14.01 -3.12
CA PRO A 153 -8.11 -14.89 -2.44
C PRO A 153 -8.43 -16.39 -2.63
N ALA A 154 -9.64 -16.70 -3.12
CA ALA A 154 -10.04 -18.06 -3.46
C ALA A 154 -9.67 -18.46 -4.92
N GLY A 155 -9.10 -17.53 -5.71
CA GLY A 155 -8.77 -17.74 -7.12
C GLY A 155 -9.99 -17.86 -8.03
N ARG A 156 -11.14 -17.32 -7.61
CA ARG A 156 -12.38 -17.30 -8.39
C ARG A 156 -12.59 -16.00 -9.16
N ALA A 157 -11.72 -15.03 -8.96
CA ALA A 157 -11.68 -13.77 -9.69
C ALA A 157 -10.22 -13.41 -9.97
N ASP A 158 -9.98 -12.68 -11.06
CA ASP A 158 -8.66 -12.19 -11.43
C ASP A 158 -8.35 -10.85 -10.76
N LEU A 159 -7.06 -10.65 -10.49
CA LEU A 159 -6.50 -9.40 -9.95
C LEU A 159 -6.62 -8.25 -10.95
#